data_4000716bca905291c3d981555969e702
#
_entry.id   4000716bca905291c3d981555969e702
#
_cell.length_a   1.000
_cell.length_b   1.000
_cell.length_c   1.000
_cell.angle_alpha   90.00
_cell.angle_beta   90.00
_cell.angle_gamma   90.00
#
_symmetry.space_group_name_H-M   'P 1'
#
loop_
_entity.id
_entity.type
_entity.pdbx_description
1 polymer ?
#
loop_
_entity_poly.entity_id
_entity_poly.type
_entity_poly.pdbx_seq_one_letter_code
_entity_poly.pdbx_strand_id
1 'polypeptide(L)'
;MKKYHCYSGDFDEKTEKLFRGAVFLGQGNNGVVYSLPEDKVIKLFVEKRVCRDEGYILYKANGSRFFPKMYKWGDLYIVREKVDGIQLDKYIKKYGINKEITLSIYELIKEFKRLKFSKLDTRCKDVYVIENNKVMLIDPKKCYKRAISYPRHLMKGLFKFQVLDEFLYYIKEIDKKRGIEWEERFKRYLEKEKRKNKKWKIKDNNL
;
A
#
# COMPACT_ATOMS: atom_id res chain seq x y z
N MET A 1 -9.63 -5.52 -25.51
CA MET A 1 -10.29 -4.24 -25.15
C MET A 1 -11.03 -4.44 -23.82
N LYS A 2 -10.57 -3.85 -22.69
CA LYS A 2 -11.34 -3.87 -21.44
C LYS A 2 -12.53 -2.93 -21.60
N LYS A 3 -13.75 -3.46 -21.42
CA LYS A 3 -14.98 -2.67 -21.44
C LYS A 3 -14.91 -1.57 -20.38
N TYR A 4 -14.93 -0.32 -20.80
CA TYR A 4 -15.12 0.81 -19.92
C TYR A 4 -16.60 0.82 -19.51
N HIS A 5 -16.89 0.45 -18.28
CA HIS A 5 -18.22 0.65 -17.73
C HIS A 5 -18.37 2.14 -17.41
N CYS A 6 -19.42 2.77 -17.91
CA CYS A 6 -19.86 4.07 -17.41
C CYS A 6 -20.18 3.92 -15.93
N TYR A 7 -19.38 4.55 -15.08
CA TYR A 7 -19.64 4.60 -13.66
C TYR A 7 -20.69 5.69 -13.42
N SER A 8 -21.96 5.31 -13.27
CA SER A 8 -22.93 6.16 -12.60
C SER A 8 -22.68 6.01 -11.11
N GLY A 9 -21.86 6.88 -10.51
CA GLY A 9 -21.78 6.97 -9.07
C GLY A 9 -23.04 7.68 -8.58
N ASP A 10 -23.68 7.16 -7.53
CA ASP A 10 -24.70 7.91 -6.78
C ASP A 10 -24.02 9.08 -6.06
N PHE A 11 -23.58 10.07 -6.84
CA PHE A 11 -22.99 11.28 -6.31
C PHE A 11 -24.08 12.16 -5.73
N ASP A 12 -23.82 12.71 -4.54
CA ASP A 12 -24.61 13.85 -4.13
C ASP A 12 -24.20 15.09 -4.96
N GLU A 13 -25.02 16.10 -4.93
CA GLU A 13 -24.85 17.35 -5.68
C GLU A 13 -23.43 17.97 -5.49
N LYS A 14 -22.91 17.94 -4.27
CA LYS A 14 -21.58 18.49 -3.97
C LYS A 14 -20.46 17.68 -4.64
N THR A 15 -20.56 16.35 -4.60
CA THR A 15 -19.57 15.46 -5.25
C THR A 15 -19.66 15.55 -6.76
N GLU A 16 -20.86 15.64 -7.31
CA GLU A 16 -21.06 15.84 -8.75
C GLU A 16 -20.45 17.16 -9.22
N LYS A 17 -20.67 18.25 -8.48
CA LYS A 17 -20.07 19.56 -8.77
C LYS A 17 -18.54 19.50 -8.80
N LEU A 18 -17.93 18.82 -7.83
CA LEU A 18 -16.48 18.61 -7.82
C LEU A 18 -16.01 17.73 -8.98
N PHE A 19 -16.81 16.72 -9.35
CA PHE A 19 -16.45 15.79 -10.43
C PHE A 19 -16.47 16.42 -11.82
N ARG A 20 -17.22 17.50 -12.03
CA ARG A 20 -17.21 18.26 -13.30
C ARG A 20 -15.83 18.82 -13.66
N GLY A 21 -14.99 19.10 -12.65
CA GLY A 21 -13.59 19.51 -12.82
C GLY A 21 -12.57 18.37 -12.72
N ALA A 22 -13.02 17.12 -12.83
CA ALA A 22 -12.15 15.96 -12.61
C ALA A 22 -11.19 15.73 -13.77
N VAL A 23 -9.91 15.43 -13.43
CA VAL A 23 -8.87 15.09 -14.41
C VAL A 23 -8.44 13.65 -14.15
N PHE A 24 -8.41 12.83 -15.20
CA PHE A 24 -7.97 11.44 -15.11
C PHE A 24 -6.53 11.33 -14.61
N LEU A 25 -6.31 10.53 -13.56
CA LEU A 25 -4.98 10.25 -12.99
C LEU A 25 -4.47 8.85 -13.31
N GLY A 26 -5.37 7.88 -13.40
CA GLY A 26 -4.95 6.51 -13.66
C GLY A 26 -6.04 5.47 -13.43
N GLN A 27 -5.76 4.25 -13.89
CA GLN A 27 -6.66 3.11 -13.76
C GLN A 27 -5.92 1.91 -13.16
N GLY A 28 -6.57 1.22 -12.24
CA GLY A 28 -6.09 -0.04 -11.65
C GLY A 28 -7.10 -1.17 -11.81
N ASN A 29 -6.79 -2.33 -11.24
CA ASN A 29 -7.68 -3.50 -11.31
C ASN A 29 -9.04 -3.28 -10.64
N ASN A 30 -9.12 -2.37 -9.67
CA ASN A 30 -10.30 -2.19 -8.83
C ASN A 30 -11.10 -0.93 -9.19
N GLY A 31 -10.63 -0.12 -10.14
CA GLY A 31 -11.32 1.11 -10.52
C GLY A 31 -10.41 2.17 -11.13
N VAL A 32 -10.96 3.36 -11.28
CA VAL A 32 -10.35 4.52 -11.92
C VAL A 32 -10.20 5.65 -10.91
N VAL A 33 -9.13 6.42 -11.01
CA VAL A 33 -8.84 7.54 -10.11
C VAL A 33 -8.78 8.84 -10.91
N TYR A 34 -9.46 9.86 -10.40
CA TYR A 34 -9.44 11.21 -10.93
C TYR A 34 -8.96 12.19 -9.88
N SER A 35 -8.20 13.20 -10.30
CA SER A 35 -7.94 14.39 -9.50
C SER A 35 -9.19 15.25 -9.48
N LEU A 36 -9.51 15.79 -8.32
CA LEU A 36 -10.56 16.79 -8.12
C LEU A 36 -9.92 18.11 -7.71
N PRO A 37 -10.66 19.24 -7.80
CA PRO A 37 -10.28 20.48 -7.14
C PRO A 37 -10.00 20.30 -5.63
N GLU A 38 -9.37 21.30 -5.02
CA GLU A 38 -9.12 21.36 -3.56
C GLU A 38 -8.24 20.20 -3.06
N ASP A 39 -7.22 19.81 -3.82
CA ASP A 39 -6.27 18.74 -3.47
C ASP A 39 -6.95 17.43 -3.05
N LYS A 40 -7.98 17.06 -3.77
CA LYS A 40 -8.73 15.82 -3.57
C LYS A 40 -8.55 14.88 -4.75
N VAL A 41 -8.81 13.61 -4.49
CA VAL A 41 -8.99 12.60 -5.52
C VAL A 41 -10.28 11.84 -5.27
N ILE A 42 -10.90 11.38 -6.35
CA ILE A 42 -11.99 10.41 -6.29
C ILE A 42 -11.54 9.12 -6.95
N LYS A 43 -11.75 8.02 -6.25
CA LYS A 43 -11.57 6.67 -6.80
C LYS A 43 -12.95 6.05 -7.03
N LEU A 44 -13.23 5.72 -8.29
CA LEU A 44 -14.43 5.02 -8.70
C LEU A 44 -14.13 3.52 -8.78
N PHE A 45 -14.95 2.71 -8.16
CA PHE A 45 -14.73 1.26 -8.06
C PHE A 45 -15.61 0.49 -9.02
N VAL A 46 -15.13 -0.67 -9.49
CA VAL A 46 -15.92 -1.61 -10.29
C VAL A 46 -16.90 -2.40 -9.41
N GLU A 47 -16.50 -2.72 -8.17
CA GLU A 47 -17.26 -3.58 -7.28
C GLU A 47 -17.57 -2.87 -5.94
N LYS A 48 -18.84 -2.86 -5.53
CA LYS A 48 -19.30 -2.32 -4.23
C LYS A 48 -18.55 -2.93 -3.05
N ARG A 49 -18.29 -4.26 -3.09
CA ARG A 49 -17.56 -4.95 -2.04
C ARG A 49 -16.14 -4.42 -1.85
N VAL A 50 -15.44 -4.15 -2.96
CA VAL A 50 -14.07 -3.63 -2.92
C VAL A 50 -14.07 -2.20 -2.40
N CYS A 51 -15.01 -1.37 -2.83
CA CYS A 51 -15.21 -0.01 -2.32
C CYS A 51 -15.46 -0.01 -0.81
N ARG A 52 -16.40 -0.86 -0.35
CA ARG A 52 -16.71 -0.99 1.07
C ARG A 52 -15.50 -1.43 1.91
N ASP A 53 -14.75 -2.42 1.42
CA ASP A 53 -13.58 -2.93 2.14
C ASP A 53 -12.47 -1.87 2.26
N GLU A 54 -12.19 -1.11 1.20
CA GLU A 54 -11.19 -0.03 1.21
C GLU A 54 -11.69 1.17 2.02
N GLY A 55 -12.95 1.56 1.83
CA GLY A 55 -13.58 2.65 2.57
C GLY A 55 -13.58 2.39 4.08
N TYR A 56 -13.91 1.18 4.51
CA TYR A 56 -13.86 0.82 5.93
C TYR A 56 -12.46 0.95 6.53
N ILE A 57 -11.42 0.54 5.79
CA ILE A 57 -10.04 0.67 6.26
C ILE A 57 -9.66 2.15 6.39
N LEU A 58 -9.95 2.97 5.37
CA LEU A 58 -9.67 4.41 5.40
C LEU A 58 -10.48 5.13 6.48
N TYR A 59 -11.73 4.75 6.70
CA TYR A 59 -12.56 5.28 7.78
C TYR A 59 -11.92 5.03 9.15
N LYS A 60 -11.49 3.79 9.41
CA LYS A 60 -10.81 3.43 10.67
C LYS A 60 -9.44 4.09 10.84
N ALA A 61 -8.76 4.38 9.73
CA ALA A 61 -7.46 5.03 9.71
C ALA A 61 -7.55 6.57 9.61
N ASN A 62 -8.78 7.14 9.50
CA ASN A 62 -8.95 8.57 9.33
C ASN A 62 -8.39 9.33 10.54
N GLY A 63 -7.60 10.38 10.28
CA GLY A 63 -6.84 11.11 11.29
C GLY A 63 -5.43 10.55 11.55
N SER A 64 -5.08 9.39 11.00
CA SER A 64 -3.69 8.90 11.02
C SER A 64 -2.85 9.58 9.93
N ARG A 65 -1.67 10.10 10.29
CA ARG A 65 -0.73 10.70 9.34
C ARG A 65 -0.21 9.75 8.26
N PHE A 66 -0.43 8.46 8.42
CA PHE A 66 0.03 7.42 7.50
C PHE A 66 -0.97 7.05 6.43
N PHE A 67 -2.16 7.66 6.44
CA PHE A 67 -3.22 7.40 5.48
C PHE A 67 -3.81 8.72 4.98
N PRO A 68 -4.23 8.80 3.70
CA PRO A 68 -4.90 9.98 3.21
C PRO A 68 -6.21 10.19 3.96
N LYS A 69 -6.51 11.44 4.28
CA LYS A 69 -7.77 11.85 4.90
C LYS A 69 -8.93 11.46 3.98
N MET A 70 -9.90 10.75 4.51
CA MET A 70 -11.13 10.42 3.79
C MET A 70 -12.16 11.51 4.03
N TYR A 71 -12.70 12.05 2.94
CA TYR A 71 -13.73 13.10 2.99
C TYR A 71 -15.13 12.54 2.77
N LYS A 72 -15.24 11.53 1.87
CA LYS A 72 -16.52 10.93 1.53
C LYS A 72 -16.37 9.49 1.08
N TRP A 73 -17.40 8.72 1.36
CA TRP A 73 -17.49 7.32 1.00
C TRP A 73 -18.91 6.97 0.57
N GLY A 74 -19.10 6.62 -0.70
CA GLY A 74 -20.33 6.14 -1.28
C GLY A 74 -20.26 4.65 -1.64
N ASP A 75 -21.27 4.16 -2.35
CA ASP A 75 -21.37 2.75 -2.74
C ASP A 75 -20.23 2.28 -3.64
N LEU A 76 -19.87 3.09 -4.63
CA LEU A 76 -18.86 2.78 -5.63
C LEU A 76 -17.75 3.83 -5.72
N TYR A 77 -17.66 4.74 -4.77
CA TYR A 77 -16.63 5.76 -4.79
C TYR A 77 -16.11 6.14 -3.41
N ILE A 78 -14.89 6.65 -3.38
CA ILE A 78 -14.26 7.25 -2.22
C ILE A 78 -13.61 8.56 -2.64
N VAL A 79 -13.94 9.66 -1.94
CA VAL A 79 -13.24 10.94 -2.05
C VAL A 79 -12.27 11.05 -0.88
N ARG A 80 -11.01 11.26 -1.21
CA ARG A 80 -9.93 11.38 -0.22
C ARG A 80 -8.92 12.45 -0.63
N GLU A 81 -8.02 12.75 0.27
CA GLU A 81 -6.86 13.60 0.06
C GLU A 81 -6.02 13.13 -1.13
N LYS A 82 -5.59 14.07 -1.96
CA LYS A 82 -4.57 13.84 -2.97
C LYS A 82 -3.21 13.80 -2.26
N VAL A 83 -2.48 12.72 -2.48
CA VAL A 83 -1.16 12.56 -1.88
C VAL A 83 -0.11 12.92 -2.91
N ASP A 84 0.61 14.01 -2.65
CA ASP A 84 1.77 14.39 -3.44
C ASP A 84 3.00 13.68 -2.89
N GLY A 85 3.60 12.83 -3.72
CA GLY A 85 4.74 12.03 -3.31
C GLY A 85 5.19 11.04 -4.39
N ILE A 86 6.26 10.34 -4.11
CA ILE A 86 6.85 9.35 -5.01
C ILE A 86 6.58 7.96 -4.44
N GLN A 87 6.09 7.03 -5.26
CA GLN A 87 5.97 5.63 -4.86
C GLN A 87 7.30 5.11 -4.32
N LEU A 88 7.28 4.41 -3.19
CA LEU A 88 8.49 3.94 -2.52
C LEU A 88 9.39 3.09 -3.42
N ASP A 89 8.81 2.28 -4.31
CA ASP A 89 9.59 1.50 -5.27
C ASP A 89 10.32 2.37 -6.31
N LYS A 90 9.72 3.48 -6.74
CA LYS A 90 10.36 4.46 -7.62
C LYS A 90 11.38 5.30 -6.87
N TYR A 91 11.05 5.67 -5.63
CA TYR A 91 11.95 6.42 -4.76
C TYR A 91 13.25 5.64 -4.52
N ILE A 92 13.13 4.37 -4.11
CA ILE A 92 14.28 3.49 -3.84
C ILE A 92 15.17 3.33 -5.08
N LYS A 93 14.59 3.18 -6.25
CA LYS A 93 15.36 3.08 -7.50
C LYS A 93 16.20 4.32 -7.80
N LYS A 94 15.73 5.49 -7.38
CA LYS A 94 16.39 6.77 -7.68
C LYS A 94 17.35 7.21 -6.57
N TYR A 95 16.99 6.97 -5.32
CA TYR A 95 17.68 7.57 -4.17
C TYR A 95 18.19 6.54 -3.15
N GLY A 96 17.89 5.25 -3.33
CA GLY A 96 18.17 4.23 -2.32
C GLY A 96 17.23 4.29 -1.12
N ILE A 97 17.69 3.79 0.01
CA ILE A 97 16.99 3.86 1.30
C ILE A 97 17.91 4.51 2.33
N ASN A 98 17.34 5.20 3.31
CA ASN A 98 18.07 5.81 4.41
C ASN A 98 17.37 5.55 5.75
N LYS A 99 17.97 6.02 6.83
CA LYS A 99 17.49 5.81 8.21
C LYS A 99 16.13 6.47 8.43
N GLU A 100 15.91 7.68 7.94
CA GLU A 100 14.68 8.45 8.13
C GLU A 100 13.48 7.77 7.46
N ILE A 101 13.65 7.31 6.21
CA ILE A 101 12.60 6.56 5.49
C ILE A 101 12.35 5.22 6.17
N THR A 102 13.41 4.53 6.60
CA THR A 102 13.28 3.27 7.33
C THR A 102 12.50 3.46 8.63
N LEU A 103 12.81 4.51 9.40
CA LEU A 103 12.06 4.87 10.60
C LEU A 103 10.58 5.14 10.27
N SER A 104 10.32 5.92 9.23
CA SER A 104 8.96 6.26 8.81
C SER A 104 8.15 5.01 8.39
N ILE A 105 8.78 4.08 7.68
CA ILE A 105 8.20 2.77 7.34
C ILE A 105 7.94 1.92 8.60
N TYR A 106 8.88 1.90 9.53
CA TYR A 106 8.73 1.17 10.79
C TYR A 106 7.55 1.70 11.61
N GLU A 107 7.40 3.01 11.70
CA GLU A 107 6.26 3.64 12.35
C GLU A 107 4.94 3.36 11.65
N LEU A 108 4.90 3.31 10.31
CA LEU A 108 3.72 2.85 9.55
C LEU A 108 3.33 1.41 9.95
N ILE A 109 4.29 0.50 10.11
CA ILE A 109 3.99 -0.87 10.56
C ILE A 109 3.51 -0.91 12.02
N LYS A 110 4.03 -0.02 12.88
CA LYS A 110 3.50 0.16 14.26
C LYS A 110 2.06 0.68 14.23
N GLU A 111 1.76 1.61 13.32
CA GLU A 111 0.42 2.14 13.16
C GLU A 111 -0.59 1.06 12.73
N PHE A 112 -0.20 0.09 11.90
CA PHE A 112 -1.06 -1.05 11.58
C PHE A 112 -1.47 -1.82 12.84
N LYS A 113 -0.56 -1.97 13.81
CA LYS A 113 -0.88 -2.60 15.10
C LYS A 113 -1.84 -1.73 15.93
N ARG A 114 -1.61 -0.40 15.98
CA ARG A 114 -2.48 0.54 16.68
C ARG A 114 -3.91 0.49 16.14
N LEU A 115 -4.04 0.38 14.80
CA LEU A 115 -5.31 0.24 14.10
C LEU A 115 -5.89 -1.18 14.17
N LYS A 116 -5.25 -2.10 14.90
CA LYS A 116 -5.66 -3.50 15.05
C LYS A 116 -5.77 -4.25 13.72
N PHE A 117 -4.94 -3.89 12.74
CA PHE A 117 -4.84 -4.66 11.50
C PHE A 117 -4.26 -6.04 11.78
N SER A 118 -4.90 -7.08 11.28
CA SER A 118 -4.35 -8.44 11.31
C SER A 118 -3.22 -8.64 10.28
N LYS A 119 -3.17 -7.77 9.26
CA LYS A 119 -2.12 -7.77 8.24
C LYS A 119 -1.12 -6.64 8.51
N LEU A 120 0.04 -7.00 9.06
CA LEU A 120 1.16 -6.07 9.30
C LEU A 120 2.09 -5.99 8.08
N ASP A 121 1.53 -5.83 6.88
CA ASP A 121 2.28 -5.93 5.64
C ASP A 121 1.65 -5.09 4.52
N THR A 122 2.52 -4.54 3.66
CA THR A 122 2.14 -3.77 2.47
C THR A 122 3.15 -4.01 1.34
N ARG A 123 2.96 -3.41 0.18
CA ARG A 123 3.92 -3.47 -0.94
C ARG A 123 4.58 -2.10 -1.10
N CYS A 124 5.83 -2.08 -1.55
CA CYS A 124 6.54 -0.82 -1.80
C CYS A 124 5.75 0.13 -2.72
N LYS A 125 5.11 -0.38 -3.76
CA LYS A 125 4.32 0.43 -4.70
C LYS A 125 3.04 1.07 -4.12
N ASP A 126 2.55 0.58 -2.97
CA ASP A 126 1.35 1.11 -2.33
C ASP A 126 1.70 2.19 -1.28
N VAL A 127 3.01 2.33 -0.96
CA VAL A 127 3.56 3.33 -0.05
C VAL A 127 4.13 4.49 -0.87
N TYR A 128 3.84 5.71 -0.45
CA TYR A 128 4.36 6.94 -1.05
C TYR A 128 5.29 7.63 -0.07
N VAL A 129 6.44 8.07 -0.55
CA VAL A 129 7.34 8.98 0.17
C VAL A 129 6.88 10.38 -0.14
N ILE A 130 6.52 11.11 0.90
CA ILE A 130 6.09 12.51 0.88
C ILE A 130 7.17 13.40 1.50
N GLU A 131 6.89 14.69 1.64
CA GLU A 131 7.84 15.63 2.21
C GLU A 131 8.47 15.17 3.53
N ASN A 132 9.72 15.57 3.77
CA ASN A 132 10.49 15.26 4.97
C ASN A 132 10.65 13.76 5.23
N ASN A 133 10.82 12.95 4.18
CA ASN A 133 10.99 11.49 4.27
C ASN A 133 9.88 10.77 5.04
N LYS A 134 8.69 11.39 5.14
CA LYS A 134 7.51 10.72 5.69
C LYS A 134 6.91 9.77 4.68
N VAL A 135 6.17 8.76 5.15
CA VAL A 135 5.50 7.83 4.27
C VAL A 135 3.99 7.80 4.50
N MET A 136 3.25 7.53 3.42
CA MET A 136 1.80 7.39 3.45
C MET A 136 1.36 6.17 2.62
N LEU A 137 0.42 5.38 3.14
CA LEU A 137 -0.15 4.22 2.46
C LEU A 137 -1.44 4.63 1.74
N ILE A 138 -1.43 4.53 0.40
CA ILE A 138 -2.54 5.04 -0.42
C ILE A 138 -3.61 3.98 -0.71
N ASP A 139 -3.22 2.72 -0.86
CA ASP A 139 -4.13 1.64 -1.30
C ASP A 139 -4.11 0.48 -0.28
N PRO A 140 -4.71 0.68 0.92
CA PRO A 140 -4.74 -0.35 1.94
C PRO A 140 -5.66 -1.50 1.52
N LYS A 141 -5.14 -2.73 1.56
CA LYS A 141 -5.89 -3.91 1.10
C LYS A 141 -5.88 -5.04 2.11
N LYS A 142 -7.08 -5.56 2.40
CA LYS A 142 -7.27 -6.78 3.21
C LYS A 142 -6.66 -6.68 4.62
N CYS A 143 -6.62 -5.48 5.20
CA CYS A 143 -5.95 -5.21 6.47
C CYS A 143 -6.57 -5.99 7.65
N TYR A 144 -7.86 -6.30 7.57
CA TYR A 144 -8.59 -7.09 8.57
C TYR A 144 -8.90 -8.53 8.13
N LYS A 145 -8.55 -8.91 6.88
CA LYS A 145 -8.95 -10.21 6.29
C LYS A 145 -7.84 -11.25 6.24
N ARG A 146 -6.59 -10.86 6.50
CA ARG A 146 -5.43 -11.75 6.46
C ARG A 146 -4.55 -11.54 7.68
N ALA A 147 -4.17 -12.63 8.32
CA ALA A 147 -3.17 -12.59 9.38
C ALA A 147 -1.76 -12.66 8.78
N ILE A 148 -1.03 -11.55 8.82
CA ILE A 148 0.38 -11.45 8.42
C ILE A 148 1.10 -10.66 9.50
N SER A 149 2.00 -11.31 10.22
CA SER A 149 2.61 -10.81 11.44
C SER A 149 3.93 -10.04 11.26
N TYR A 150 4.42 -9.91 10.01
CA TYR A 150 5.61 -9.13 9.66
C TYR A 150 5.52 -8.63 8.20
N PRO A 151 6.26 -7.59 7.79
CA PRO A 151 6.10 -6.94 6.49
C PRO A 151 6.77 -7.72 5.34
N ARG A 152 6.32 -8.95 5.09
CA ARG A 152 6.93 -9.86 4.12
C ARG A 152 6.93 -9.33 2.69
N HIS A 153 5.82 -8.76 2.20
CA HIS A 153 5.75 -8.27 0.82
C HIS A 153 6.57 -6.99 0.64
N LEU A 154 6.61 -6.14 1.67
CA LEU A 154 7.50 -4.98 1.70
C LEU A 154 8.96 -5.45 1.60
N MET A 155 9.39 -6.36 2.48
CA MET A 155 10.75 -6.90 2.49
C MET A 155 11.12 -7.60 1.18
N LYS A 156 10.17 -8.31 0.55
CA LYS A 156 10.38 -8.88 -0.80
C LYS A 156 10.64 -7.79 -1.85
N GLY A 157 9.97 -6.66 -1.77
CA GLY A 157 10.24 -5.50 -2.62
C GLY A 157 11.62 -4.92 -2.37
N LEU A 158 11.98 -4.68 -1.11
CA LEU A 158 13.30 -4.17 -0.72
C LEU A 158 14.44 -5.12 -1.13
N PHE A 159 14.24 -6.42 -0.99
CA PHE A 159 15.18 -7.44 -1.44
C PHE A 159 15.41 -7.38 -2.96
N LYS A 160 14.32 -7.23 -3.75
CA LYS A 160 14.41 -7.07 -5.20
C LYS A 160 15.21 -5.83 -5.62
N PHE A 161 15.15 -4.76 -4.84
CA PHE A 161 15.89 -3.52 -5.06
C PHE A 161 17.28 -3.52 -4.42
N GLN A 162 17.72 -4.62 -3.81
CA GLN A 162 19.02 -4.80 -3.17
C GLN A 162 19.29 -3.82 -2.01
N VAL A 163 18.24 -3.35 -1.34
CA VAL A 163 18.32 -2.43 -0.18
C VAL A 163 17.80 -3.06 1.12
N LEU A 164 17.53 -4.38 1.11
CA LEU A 164 16.96 -5.04 2.30
C LEU A 164 17.95 -5.09 3.47
N ASP A 165 19.23 -5.32 3.21
CA ASP A 165 20.24 -5.44 4.27
C ASP A 165 20.43 -4.08 4.96
N GLU A 166 20.45 -2.99 4.21
CA GLU A 166 20.51 -1.63 4.74
C GLU A 166 19.26 -1.29 5.56
N PHE A 167 18.07 -1.63 5.04
CA PHE A 167 16.81 -1.49 5.77
C PHE A 167 16.86 -2.24 7.11
N LEU A 168 17.29 -3.50 7.12
CA LEU A 168 17.38 -4.32 8.34
C LEU A 168 18.44 -3.81 9.30
N TYR A 169 19.53 -3.26 8.78
CA TYR A 169 20.53 -2.58 9.60
C TYR A 169 19.88 -1.43 10.41
N TYR A 170 19.20 -0.52 9.74
CA TYR A 170 18.50 0.60 10.42
C TYR A 170 17.38 0.12 11.34
N ILE A 171 16.62 -0.92 10.98
CA ILE A 171 15.62 -1.49 11.88
C ILE A 171 16.26 -2.03 13.17
N LYS A 172 17.41 -2.69 13.07
CA LYS A 172 18.14 -3.19 14.26
C LYS A 172 18.66 -2.06 15.17
N GLU A 173 19.02 -0.92 14.59
CA GLU A 173 19.36 0.27 15.37
C GLU A 173 18.15 0.87 16.10
N ILE A 174 16.97 0.86 15.46
CA ILE A 174 15.73 1.41 16.00
C ILE A 174 15.07 0.46 17.01
N ASP A 175 15.00 -0.83 16.66
CA ASP A 175 14.42 -1.92 17.46
C ASP A 175 15.16 -3.22 17.13
N LYS A 176 16.22 -3.50 17.88
CA LYS A 176 17.12 -4.66 17.69
C LYS A 176 16.35 -5.98 17.66
N LYS A 177 15.42 -6.17 18.60
CA LYS A 177 14.61 -7.39 18.69
C LYS A 177 13.76 -7.60 17.46
N ARG A 178 13.12 -6.56 16.99
CA ARG A 178 12.26 -6.60 15.81
C ARG A 178 13.05 -6.81 14.52
N GLY A 179 14.19 -6.16 14.39
CA GLY A 179 15.08 -6.31 13.24
C GLY A 179 15.57 -7.76 13.09
N ILE A 180 16.01 -8.39 14.18
CA ILE A 180 16.43 -9.79 14.20
C ILE A 180 15.25 -10.71 13.84
N GLU A 181 14.08 -10.50 14.46
CA GLU A 181 12.86 -11.29 14.18
C GLU A 181 12.48 -11.26 12.70
N TRP A 182 12.48 -10.06 12.08
CA TRP A 182 12.12 -9.90 10.68
C TRP A 182 13.12 -10.56 9.72
N GLU A 183 14.41 -10.38 10.01
CA GLU A 183 15.49 -11.00 9.23
C GLU A 183 15.37 -12.54 9.21
N GLU A 184 15.23 -13.18 10.39
CA GLU A 184 15.08 -14.62 10.49
C GLU A 184 13.83 -15.15 9.78
N ARG A 185 12.71 -14.44 9.94
CA ARG A 185 11.45 -14.82 9.27
C ARG A 185 11.56 -14.71 7.75
N PHE A 186 12.26 -13.69 7.27
CA PHE A 186 12.44 -13.49 5.83
C PHE A 186 13.44 -14.51 5.25
N LYS A 187 14.51 -14.85 5.95
CA LYS A 187 15.42 -15.96 5.57
C LYS A 187 14.66 -17.27 5.40
N ARG A 188 13.85 -17.65 6.40
CA ARG A 188 12.98 -18.83 6.31
C ARG A 188 11.98 -18.78 5.15
N TYR A 189 11.45 -17.61 4.84
CA TYR A 189 10.58 -17.43 3.68
C TYR A 189 11.35 -17.69 2.37
N LEU A 190 12.54 -17.14 2.19
CA LEU A 190 13.36 -17.33 0.99
C LEU A 190 13.74 -18.81 0.78
N GLU A 191 14.10 -19.52 1.84
CA GLU A 191 14.39 -20.95 1.79
C GLU A 191 13.20 -21.78 1.32
N LYS A 192 11.99 -21.47 1.84
CA LYS A 192 10.75 -22.13 1.41
C LYS A 192 10.46 -21.89 -0.08
N GLU A 193 10.67 -20.67 -0.57
CA GLU A 193 10.47 -20.35 -1.99
C GLU A 193 11.51 -21.05 -2.88
N LYS A 194 12.78 -21.14 -2.46
CA LYS A 194 13.81 -21.90 -3.18
C LYS A 194 13.46 -23.40 -3.30
N ARG A 195 12.95 -24.02 -2.21
CA ARG A 195 12.52 -25.43 -2.22
C ARG A 195 11.32 -25.66 -3.14
N LYS A 196 10.35 -24.74 -3.19
CA LYS A 196 9.21 -24.82 -4.12
C LYS A 196 9.69 -24.76 -5.57
N ASN A 197 10.52 -23.79 -5.91
CA ASN A 197 11.04 -23.62 -7.27
C ASN A 197 11.86 -24.83 -7.75
N LYS A 198 12.61 -25.48 -6.87
CA LYS A 198 13.30 -26.74 -7.20
C LYS A 198 12.31 -27.87 -7.49
N LYS A 199 11.22 -27.99 -6.72
CA LYS A 199 10.20 -29.03 -6.96
C LYS A 199 9.46 -28.84 -8.30
N TRP A 200 9.22 -27.61 -8.74
CA TRP A 200 8.61 -27.32 -10.05
C TRP A 200 9.56 -27.71 -11.20
N LYS A 201 10.84 -27.34 -11.12
CA LYS A 201 11.84 -27.70 -12.15
C LYS A 201 12.04 -29.22 -12.29
N ILE A 202 11.90 -29.99 -11.22
CA ILE A 202 12.00 -31.47 -11.28
C ILE A 202 10.74 -32.07 -11.91
N LYS A 203 9.55 -31.49 -11.74
CA LYS A 203 8.31 -31.93 -12.39
C LYS A 203 8.29 -31.70 -13.90
N ASP A 204 8.81 -30.55 -14.33
CA ASP A 204 8.84 -30.17 -15.77
C ASP A 204 9.91 -30.97 -16.54
N ASN A 205 10.93 -31.55 -15.89
CA ASN A 205 11.94 -32.38 -16.53
C ASN A 205 11.56 -33.87 -16.57
N ASN A 206 10.40 -34.26 -16.03
CA ASN A 206 9.89 -35.63 -16.02
C ASN A 206 8.59 -35.79 -16.84
N LEU A 207 8.29 -34.85 -17.74
CA LEU A 207 7.28 -34.91 -18.79
C LEU A 207 7.94 -34.83 -20.16
#